data_0dc4972d2d58ccb68678fbbf40c23d9a
#
_entry.id   0dc4972d2d58ccb68678fbbf40c23d9a
#
_cell.length_a   1.000
_cell.length_b   1.000
_cell.length_c   1.000
_cell.angle_alpha   90.00
_cell.angle_beta   90.00
_cell.angle_gamma   90.00
#
_symmetry.space_group_name_H-M   'P 1'
#
loop_
_entity.id
_entity.type
_entity.pdbx_description
1 polymer ?
#
loop_
_entity_poly.entity_id
_entity_poly.type
_entity_poly.pdbx_seq_one_letter_code
_entity_poly.pdbx_strand_id
1 'polypeptide(L)'
;MGNMIIDLQLASENTEGLPSEAQILQWATAAVQPESDNVEMTVRIVDEAESHDLNLTYRGKDHPTNVLSFPFECPDEVELPLLGDLVICRQVVEREAIEQEKPLMAHWAHMIVHGSLHLLGYDHIENDEAEEMESLETEIMQGLGFADPYLSEK
;
A
#
# COMPACT_ATOMS: atom_id res chain seq x y z
N MET A 1 -12.58 19.07 5.39
CA MET A 1 -12.28 17.68 5.05
C MET A 1 -11.54 17.60 3.74
N GLY A 2 -10.46 16.84 3.72
CA GLY A 2 -9.68 16.66 2.52
C GLY A 2 -10.20 15.55 1.64
N ASN A 3 -9.66 15.46 0.43
CA ASN A 3 -9.94 14.37 -0.49
C ASN A 3 -8.65 13.87 -1.12
N MET A 4 -8.72 12.68 -1.69
CA MET A 4 -7.56 12.06 -2.34
C MET A 4 -7.81 11.86 -3.83
N ILE A 5 -6.71 11.89 -4.57
CA ILE A 5 -6.69 11.56 -5.99
C ILE A 5 -5.72 10.39 -6.16
N ILE A 6 -6.17 9.32 -6.78
CA ILE A 6 -5.34 8.14 -7.05
C ILE A 6 -5.02 8.10 -8.55
N ASP A 7 -3.74 8.08 -8.87
CA ASP A 7 -3.28 7.79 -10.23
C ASP A 7 -3.00 6.29 -10.28
N LEU A 8 -3.92 5.54 -10.87
CA LEU A 8 -3.80 4.08 -10.96
C LEU A 8 -3.14 3.68 -12.28
N GLN A 9 -2.01 3.00 -12.18
CA GLN A 9 -1.26 2.52 -13.34
C GLN A 9 -1.28 0.99 -13.35
N LEU A 10 -1.93 0.40 -14.34
CA LEU A 10 -1.98 -1.05 -14.49
C LEU A 10 -0.89 -1.49 -15.45
N ALA A 11 0.22 -1.95 -14.90
CA ALA A 11 1.41 -2.37 -15.64
C ALA A 11 1.57 -3.89 -15.66
N SER A 12 0.52 -4.62 -15.30
CA SER A 12 0.49 -6.08 -15.37
C SER A 12 -0.09 -6.51 -16.71
N GLU A 13 0.38 -7.63 -17.25
CA GLU A 13 -0.16 -8.20 -18.49
C GLU A 13 -1.60 -8.70 -18.31
N ASN A 14 -1.96 -9.11 -17.08
CA ASN A 14 -3.29 -9.58 -16.76
C ASN A 14 -3.92 -8.65 -15.73
N THR A 15 -5.07 -8.05 -16.05
CA THR A 15 -5.76 -7.14 -15.16
C THR A 15 -7.01 -7.75 -14.53
N GLU A 16 -7.25 -9.05 -14.72
CA GLU A 16 -8.37 -9.72 -14.09
C GLU A 16 -8.15 -9.93 -12.60
N GLY A 17 -9.19 -9.76 -11.80
CA GLY A 17 -9.13 -9.99 -10.36
C GLY A 17 -8.45 -8.88 -9.57
N LEU A 18 -8.11 -7.77 -10.21
CA LEU A 18 -7.50 -6.63 -9.52
C LEU A 18 -8.59 -5.76 -8.88
N PRO A 19 -8.26 -5.06 -7.77
CA PRO A 19 -9.21 -4.13 -7.19
C PRO A 19 -9.48 -2.96 -8.15
N SER A 20 -10.67 -2.38 -8.04
CA SER A 20 -11.03 -1.22 -8.86
C SER A 20 -10.37 0.05 -8.31
N GLU A 21 -10.32 1.08 -9.16
CA GLU A 21 -9.84 2.39 -8.73
C GLU A 21 -10.65 2.93 -7.54
N ALA A 22 -11.97 2.73 -7.55
CA ALA A 22 -12.84 3.16 -6.46
C ALA A 22 -12.51 2.44 -5.15
N GLN A 23 -12.22 1.14 -5.20
CA GLN A 23 -11.81 0.38 -4.02
C GLN A 23 -10.47 0.87 -3.48
N ILE A 24 -9.49 1.06 -4.35
CA ILE A 24 -8.16 1.55 -3.97
C ILE A 24 -8.28 2.94 -3.34
N LEU A 25 -9.08 3.81 -3.93
CA LEU A 25 -9.33 5.15 -3.40
C LEU A 25 -9.94 5.10 -1.99
N GLN A 26 -10.92 4.22 -1.79
CA GLN A 26 -11.56 4.05 -0.49
C GLN A 26 -10.54 3.60 0.58
N TRP A 27 -9.74 2.60 0.25
CA TRP A 27 -8.76 2.05 1.19
C TRP A 27 -7.66 3.06 1.51
N ALA A 28 -7.13 3.74 0.49
CA ALA A 28 -6.10 4.76 0.69
C ALA A 28 -6.62 5.94 1.51
N THR A 29 -7.84 6.39 1.23
CA THR A 29 -8.46 7.49 1.97
C THR A 29 -8.63 7.13 3.45
N ALA A 30 -9.04 5.89 3.74
CA ALA A 30 -9.19 5.42 5.12
C ALA A 30 -7.85 5.42 5.86
N ALA A 31 -6.76 5.06 5.18
CA ALA A 31 -5.43 5.01 5.77
C ALA A 31 -4.84 6.40 5.95
N VAL A 32 -4.93 7.24 4.95
CA VAL A 32 -4.28 8.56 4.94
C VAL A 32 -5.07 9.60 5.74
N GLN A 33 -6.40 9.54 5.68
CA GLN A 33 -7.28 10.52 6.33
C GLN A 33 -6.85 11.95 5.99
N PRO A 34 -6.91 12.33 4.69
CA PRO A 34 -6.32 13.59 4.24
C PRO A 34 -6.99 14.80 4.87
N GLU A 35 -6.18 15.76 5.31
CA GLU A 35 -6.65 17.02 5.88
C GLU A 35 -6.75 18.11 4.81
N SER A 36 -6.03 17.94 3.71
CA SER A 36 -5.99 18.89 2.60
C SER A 36 -6.74 18.34 1.39
N ASP A 37 -7.22 19.23 0.52
CA ASP A 37 -7.84 18.81 -0.72
C ASP A 37 -6.81 18.33 -1.74
N ASN A 38 -7.22 17.41 -2.60
CA ASN A 38 -6.42 16.92 -3.73
C ASN A 38 -5.07 16.32 -3.35
N VAL A 39 -5.03 15.59 -2.22
CA VAL A 39 -3.84 14.83 -1.85
C VAL A 39 -3.69 13.69 -2.85
N GLU A 40 -2.55 13.64 -3.54
CA GLU A 40 -2.33 12.73 -4.66
C GLU A 40 -1.37 11.61 -4.30
N MET A 41 -1.68 10.42 -4.81
CA MET A 41 -0.85 9.23 -4.61
C MET A 41 -0.93 8.37 -5.88
N THR A 42 0.20 7.81 -6.30
CA THR A 42 0.23 6.89 -7.43
C THR A 42 0.22 5.45 -6.91
N VAL A 43 -0.60 4.61 -7.51
CA VAL A 43 -0.60 3.17 -7.26
C VAL A 43 -0.33 2.47 -8.58
N ARG A 44 0.82 1.81 -8.66
CA ARG A 44 1.23 1.07 -9.84
C ARG A 44 1.21 -0.42 -9.53
N ILE A 45 0.43 -1.18 -10.29
CA ILE A 45 0.33 -2.62 -10.14
C ILE A 45 1.17 -3.27 -11.22
N VAL A 46 2.14 -4.09 -10.82
CA VAL A 46 3.17 -4.64 -11.71
C VAL A 46 3.24 -6.15 -11.62
N ASP A 47 3.97 -6.74 -12.56
CA ASP A 47 4.32 -8.16 -12.52
C ASP A 47 5.67 -8.37 -11.83
N GLU A 48 6.03 -9.62 -11.60
CA GLU A 48 7.22 -9.97 -10.82
C GLU A 48 8.52 -9.38 -11.37
N ALA A 49 8.67 -9.31 -12.68
CA ALA A 49 9.90 -8.80 -13.30
C ALA A 49 10.18 -7.35 -12.89
N GLU A 50 9.17 -6.49 -12.99
CA GLU A 50 9.32 -5.09 -12.59
C GLU A 50 9.53 -4.94 -11.09
N SER A 51 8.77 -5.70 -10.30
CA SER A 51 8.91 -5.68 -8.84
C SER A 51 10.33 -6.10 -8.43
N HIS A 52 10.85 -7.16 -9.03
CA HIS A 52 12.21 -7.64 -8.79
C HIS A 52 13.26 -6.55 -9.12
N ASP A 53 13.14 -5.95 -10.29
CA ASP A 53 14.07 -4.90 -10.71
C ASP A 53 14.08 -3.72 -9.75
N LEU A 54 12.90 -3.26 -9.35
CA LEU A 54 12.77 -2.13 -8.42
C LEU A 54 13.29 -2.48 -7.04
N ASN A 55 12.96 -3.68 -6.54
CA ASN A 55 13.39 -4.12 -5.23
C ASN A 55 14.92 -4.26 -5.18
N LEU A 56 15.52 -4.79 -6.24
CA LEU A 56 16.97 -4.91 -6.36
C LEU A 56 17.63 -3.54 -6.44
N THR A 57 17.10 -2.64 -7.27
CA THR A 57 17.66 -1.31 -7.50
C THR A 57 17.60 -0.42 -6.26
N TYR A 58 16.47 -0.41 -5.56
CA TYR A 58 16.23 0.55 -4.47
C TYR A 58 16.44 -0.02 -3.08
N ARG A 59 16.38 -1.34 -2.90
CA ARG A 59 16.51 -1.98 -1.59
C ARG A 59 17.62 -3.03 -1.54
N GLY A 60 18.27 -3.33 -2.66
CA GLY A 60 19.31 -4.34 -2.75
C GLY A 60 18.83 -5.77 -2.56
N LYS A 61 17.54 -6.02 -2.77
CA LYS A 61 16.92 -7.34 -2.58
C LYS A 61 16.71 -8.01 -3.94
N ASP A 62 17.31 -9.18 -4.14
CA ASP A 62 17.27 -9.90 -5.41
C ASP A 62 16.06 -10.83 -5.50
N HIS A 63 14.86 -10.26 -5.33
CA HIS A 63 13.57 -10.97 -5.46
C HIS A 63 12.45 -9.95 -5.57
N PRO A 64 11.28 -10.33 -6.12
CA PRO A 64 10.11 -9.46 -6.10
C PRO A 64 9.55 -9.35 -4.67
N THR A 65 8.82 -8.28 -4.40
CA THR A 65 8.17 -8.07 -3.11
C THR A 65 6.71 -7.68 -3.31
N ASN A 66 5.92 -7.75 -2.23
CA ASN A 66 4.49 -7.42 -2.31
C ASN A 66 4.24 -5.95 -2.60
N VAL A 67 4.83 -5.05 -1.82
CA VAL A 67 4.64 -3.61 -2.01
C VAL A 67 5.94 -2.86 -1.74
N LEU A 68 6.20 -1.86 -2.59
CA LEU A 68 7.28 -0.90 -2.41
C LEU A 68 6.66 0.49 -2.25
N SER A 69 7.11 1.23 -1.26
CA SER A 69 6.63 2.57 -0.98
C SER A 69 7.75 3.57 -1.26
N PHE A 70 7.46 4.57 -2.10
CA PHE A 70 8.39 5.63 -2.45
C PHE A 70 7.81 6.97 -2.03
N PRO A 71 8.08 7.42 -0.78
CA PRO A 71 7.58 8.72 -0.32
C PRO A 71 8.12 9.85 -1.19
N PHE A 72 7.27 10.82 -1.47
CA PHE A 72 7.68 12.01 -2.19
C PHE A 72 8.36 12.97 -1.22
N GLU A 73 9.61 13.34 -1.55
CA GLU A 73 10.35 14.31 -0.75
C GLU A 73 10.19 15.70 -1.35
N CYS A 74 9.49 16.58 -0.63
CA CYS A 74 9.36 17.97 -1.04
C CYS A 74 10.51 18.78 -0.45
N PRO A 75 11.07 19.76 -1.20
CA PRO A 75 11.92 20.77 -0.58
C PRO A 75 11.13 21.52 0.51
N ASP A 76 11.78 21.90 1.59
CA ASP A 76 11.14 22.54 2.75
C ASP A 76 10.30 23.75 2.41
N GLU A 77 10.55 24.39 1.28
CA GLU A 77 9.86 25.61 0.87
C GLU A 77 8.62 25.37 0.00
N VAL A 78 8.34 24.12 -0.38
CA VAL A 78 7.25 23.80 -1.29
C VAL A 78 6.33 22.74 -0.64
N GLU A 79 5.09 23.14 -0.37
CA GLU A 79 4.07 22.20 0.08
C GLU A 79 3.28 21.74 -1.14
N LEU A 80 3.55 20.52 -1.59
CA LEU A 80 2.78 19.89 -2.66
C LEU A 80 1.92 18.79 -2.05
N PRO A 81 0.68 18.61 -2.52
CA PRO A 81 -0.20 17.58 -1.97
C PRO A 81 0.12 16.19 -2.53
N LEU A 82 1.40 15.86 -2.64
CA LEU A 82 1.89 14.59 -3.16
C LEU A 82 2.42 13.74 -2.03
N LEU A 83 1.89 12.52 -1.86
CA LEU A 83 2.39 11.57 -0.87
C LEU A 83 3.53 10.73 -1.39
N GLY A 84 3.42 10.24 -2.60
CA GLY A 84 4.42 9.36 -3.19
C GLY A 84 3.78 8.27 -4.03
N ASP A 85 4.54 7.20 -4.24
CA ASP A 85 4.14 6.10 -5.12
C ASP A 85 4.15 4.79 -4.37
N LEU A 86 3.15 3.95 -4.66
CA LEU A 86 3.13 2.55 -4.25
C LEU A 86 3.30 1.68 -5.49
N VAL A 87 4.19 0.70 -5.43
CA VAL A 87 4.36 -0.30 -6.49
C VAL A 87 4.03 -1.66 -5.88
N ILE A 88 2.98 -2.30 -6.37
CA ILE A 88 2.45 -3.55 -5.80
C ILE A 88 2.54 -4.66 -6.83
N CYS A 89 3.17 -5.78 -6.43
CA CYS A 89 3.31 -6.93 -7.31
C CYS A 89 2.09 -7.86 -7.20
N ARG A 90 1.36 -7.99 -8.31
CA ARG A 90 0.13 -8.78 -8.35
C ARG A 90 0.36 -10.24 -7.93
N GLN A 91 1.37 -10.88 -8.50
CA GLN A 91 1.62 -12.32 -8.24
C GLN A 91 2.00 -12.59 -6.79
N VAL A 92 2.79 -11.71 -6.18
CA VAL A 92 3.18 -11.87 -4.78
C VAL A 92 1.97 -11.70 -3.86
N VAL A 93 1.13 -10.70 -4.12
CA VAL A 93 -0.09 -10.48 -3.35
C VAL A 93 -1.03 -11.68 -3.44
N GLU A 94 -1.24 -12.21 -4.65
CA GLU A 94 -2.10 -13.37 -4.85
C GLU A 94 -1.57 -14.60 -4.12
N ARG A 95 -0.26 -14.85 -4.20
CA ARG A 95 0.39 -15.97 -3.54
C ARG A 95 0.29 -15.86 -2.01
N GLU A 96 0.54 -14.67 -1.48
CA GLU A 96 0.44 -14.43 -0.05
C GLU A 96 -0.98 -14.60 0.48
N ALA A 97 -1.98 -14.18 -0.28
CA ALA A 97 -3.38 -14.36 0.11
C ALA A 97 -3.71 -15.85 0.27
N ILE A 98 -3.21 -16.69 -0.64
CA ILE A 98 -3.40 -18.13 -0.57
C ILE A 98 -2.65 -18.71 0.64
N GLU A 99 -1.39 -18.36 0.82
CA GLU A 99 -0.55 -18.87 1.92
C GLU A 99 -1.10 -18.49 3.28
N GLN A 100 -1.67 -17.29 3.41
CA GLN A 100 -2.20 -16.78 4.67
C GLN A 100 -3.67 -17.08 4.85
N GLU A 101 -4.29 -17.77 3.89
CA GLU A 101 -5.72 -18.14 3.91
C GLU A 101 -6.61 -16.91 4.09
N LYS A 102 -6.30 -15.83 3.36
CA LYS A 102 -7.06 -14.58 3.39
C LYS A 102 -7.82 -14.39 2.08
N PRO A 103 -9.01 -13.74 2.13
CA PRO A 103 -9.66 -13.33 0.89
C PRO A 103 -8.72 -12.41 0.09
N LEU A 104 -8.69 -12.56 -1.23
CA LEU A 104 -7.77 -11.81 -2.07
C LEU A 104 -7.97 -10.29 -1.92
N MET A 105 -9.21 -9.81 -1.92
CA MET A 105 -9.47 -8.38 -1.78
C MET A 105 -9.07 -7.84 -0.41
N ALA A 106 -9.18 -8.66 0.64
CA ALA A 106 -8.71 -8.26 1.97
C ALA A 106 -7.20 -8.07 1.97
N HIS A 107 -6.46 -8.93 1.28
CA HIS A 107 -5.01 -8.78 1.21
C HIS A 107 -4.60 -7.57 0.36
N TRP A 108 -5.30 -7.32 -0.75
CA TRP A 108 -5.09 -6.11 -1.53
C TRP A 108 -5.31 -4.85 -0.69
N ALA A 109 -6.43 -4.82 0.06
CA ALA A 109 -6.73 -3.70 0.94
C ALA A 109 -5.61 -3.50 1.98
N HIS A 110 -5.12 -4.60 2.56
CA HIS A 110 -4.03 -4.53 3.53
C HIS A 110 -2.76 -3.93 2.92
N MET A 111 -2.43 -4.31 1.68
CA MET A 111 -1.24 -3.76 1.01
C MET A 111 -1.38 -2.26 0.73
N ILE A 112 -2.56 -1.81 0.31
CA ILE A 112 -2.82 -0.38 0.09
C ILE A 112 -2.72 0.38 1.41
N VAL A 113 -3.34 -0.12 2.48
CA VAL A 113 -3.29 0.53 3.80
C VAL A 113 -1.86 0.57 4.33
N HIS A 114 -1.16 -0.56 4.30
CA HIS A 114 0.21 -0.68 4.77
C HIS A 114 1.15 0.29 4.03
N GLY A 115 1.11 0.28 2.70
CA GLY A 115 1.94 1.16 1.90
C GLY A 115 1.61 2.63 2.10
N SER A 116 0.32 2.96 2.25
CA SER A 116 -0.11 4.34 2.50
C SER A 116 0.44 4.86 3.83
N LEU A 117 0.43 4.03 4.87
CA LEU A 117 1.01 4.40 6.16
C LEU A 117 2.51 4.64 6.07
N HIS A 118 3.23 3.83 5.28
CA HIS A 118 4.64 4.07 5.02
C HIS A 118 4.88 5.42 4.36
N LEU A 119 4.01 5.82 3.43
CA LEU A 119 4.12 7.13 2.77
C LEU A 119 3.92 8.28 3.77
N LEU A 120 3.17 8.03 4.85
CA LEU A 120 2.99 9.02 5.92
C LEU A 120 4.13 9.04 6.93
N GLY A 121 5.09 8.12 6.81
CA GLY A 121 6.27 8.08 7.68
C GLY A 121 6.28 6.99 8.73
N TYR A 122 5.26 6.15 8.80
CA TYR A 122 5.26 4.99 9.71
C TYR A 122 6.26 3.94 9.21
N ASP A 123 6.92 3.27 10.14
CA ASP A 123 7.95 2.29 9.79
C ASP A 123 7.90 1.09 10.75
N HIS A 124 8.66 0.05 10.42
CA HIS A 124 8.75 -1.18 11.21
C HIS A 124 10.15 -1.42 11.80
N ILE A 125 11.01 -0.40 11.81
CA ILE A 125 12.41 -0.57 12.20
C ILE A 125 12.54 -0.93 13.68
N GLU A 126 11.76 -0.26 14.54
CA GLU A 126 11.77 -0.53 15.98
C GLU A 126 10.47 -1.19 16.42
N ASN A 127 10.53 -1.98 17.50
CA ASN A 127 9.37 -2.73 18.00
C ASN A 127 8.18 -1.83 18.31
N ASP A 128 8.42 -0.67 18.94
CA ASP A 128 7.35 0.27 19.26
C ASP A 128 6.68 0.84 18.01
N GLU A 129 7.47 1.14 16.98
CA GLU A 129 6.96 1.64 15.70
C GLU A 129 6.17 0.57 14.97
N ALA A 130 6.65 -0.67 15.00
CA ALA A 130 5.95 -1.79 14.38
C ALA A 130 4.60 -2.05 15.05
N GLU A 131 4.54 -2.03 16.38
CA GLU A 131 3.30 -2.21 17.12
C GLU A 131 2.30 -1.10 16.82
N GLU A 132 2.76 0.14 16.76
CA GLU A 132 1.90 1.28 16.44
C GLU A 132 1.33 1.15 15.02
N MET A 133 2.18 0.81 14.06
CA MET A 133 1.75 0.66 12.67
C MET A 133 0.76 -0.51 12.52
N GLU A 134 1.05 -1.65 13.12
CA GLU A 134 0.17 -2.82 13.07
C GLU A 134 -1.19 -2.56 13.73
N SER A 135 -1.19 -1.81 14.83
CA SER A 135 -2.43 -1.41 15.49
C SER A 135 -3.28 -0.51 14.61
N LEU A 136 -2.65 0.45 13.92
CA LEU A 136 -3.33 1.32 12.98
C LEU A 136 -3.87 0.54 11.78
N GLU A 137 -3.08 -0.37 11.23
CA GLU A 137 -3.53 -1.22 10.12
C GLU A 137 -4.76 -2.03 10.52
N THR A 138 -4.73 -2.63 11.70
CA THR A 138 -5.85 -3.44 12.20
C THR A 138 -7.10 -2.57 12.36
N GLU A 139 -6.98 -1.41 12.99
CA GLU A 139 -8.10 -0.50 13.19
C GLU A 139 -8.70 -0.04 11.86
N ILE A 140 -7.86 0.34 10.92
CA ILE A 140 -8.30 0.79 9.60
C ILE A 140 -8.99 -0.35 8.84
N MET A 141 -8.40 -1.53 8.83
CA MET A 141 -8.97 -2.70 8.14
C MET A 141 -10.32 -3.09 8.73
N GLN A 142 -10.44 -3.10 10.05
CA GLN A 142 -11.72 -3.41 10.71
C GLN A 142 -12.77 -2.35 10.42
N GLY A 143 -12.36 -1.08 10.36
CA GLY A 143 -13.24 0.01 9.97
C GLY A 143 -13.76 -0.10 8.54
N LEU A 144 -12.99 -0.74 7.67
CA LEU A 144 -13.38 -0.99 6.28
C LEU A 144 -14.24 -2.25 6.13
N GLY A 145 -14.44 -3.01 7.21
CA GLY A 145 -15.23 -4.23 7.18
C GLY A 145 -14.43 -5.51 6.99
N PHE A 146 -13.12 -5.43 7.07
CA PHE A 146 -12.25 -6.60 6.97
C PHE A 146 -11.84 -7.12 8.34
N ALA A 147 -11.41 -8.38 8.40
CA ALA A 147 -10.89 -8.96 9.63
C ALA A 147 -9.50 -8.41 9.96
N ASP A 148 -9.03 -8.63 11.19
CA ASP A 148 -7.68 -8.27 11.62
C ASP A 148 -6.66 -8.91 10.65
N PRO A 149 -5.83 -8.13 9.94
CA PRO A 149 -4.90 -8.67 8.96
C PRO A 149 -3.80 -9.55 9.57
N TYR A 150 -3.60 -9.44 10.87
CA TYR A 150 -2.58 -10.22 11.58
C TYR A 150 -3.16 -11.39 12.39
N LEU A 151 -4.44 -11.69 12.20
CA LEU A 151 -5.12 -12.74 12.98
C LEU A 151 -4.47 -14.10 12.82
N SER A 152 -3.98 -14.43 11.63
CA SER A 152 -3.35 -15.71 11.35
C SER A 152 -1.95 -15.83 11.95
N GLU A 153 -1.38 -14.73 12.41
CA GLU A 153 -0.02 -14.68 12.99
C GLU A 153 -0.02 -14.68 14.52
N LYS A 154 -1.20 -14.66 15.13
CA LYS A 154 -1.36 -14.62 16.59
C LYS A 154 -1.58 -15.99 17.19
#